data_ca73e4c63bad8f60911b30d822ed3ab5
#
_entry.id   ca73e4c63bad8f60911b30d822ed3ab5
#
_cell.length_a   1.000
_cell.length_b   1.000
_cell.length_c   1.000
_cell.angle_alpha   90.00
_cell.angle_beta   90.00
_cell.angle_gamma   90.00
#
_symmetry.space_group_name_H-M   'P 1'
#
loop_
_entity.id
_entity.type
_entity.pdbx_description
1 polymer ?
#
loop_
_entity_poly.entity_id
_entity_poly.type
_entity_poly.pdbx_seq_one_letter_code
_entity_poly.pdbx_strand_id
1 'polypeptide(L)'
;MPAHGFSRLAILAAAVLITAPAHAQPGGGAENVVLAVPNVALTFAPGYLAEDLGLFAKHGLNLKSVVITGIGSANAVISGSADFAQISGATLTRAAARGQRLLAIVGTLNRPVIQIVLRKEIAAAAGFDPKAPLERRAQVMRGRTIAVDSINSVIHAYVLLLARRAGYSPDDIRIAPMAPNSAIAAFQTRQVDGFAMSMPWPLQAVLDGSAVVIASGADGDPPDMYPFAHNTFVAKPETCERRKSVCVKLGKAMVEAIDALLDRPAEVFPLFQKRFAAIDEKLLAAGLDEIRKGTPRPPAVTRADLENSELYNIGAGLLKPEEKLKSYDGLYTDEYVK
;
A
#
# COMPACT_ATOMS: atom_id res chain seq x y z
N MET A 1 79.11 65.93 -3.34
CA MET A 1 77.82 65.79 -3.98
C MET A 1 76.98 64.85 -3.12
N PRO A 2 75.80 65.24 -2.68
CA PRO A 2 75.19 64.72 -1.46
C PRO A 2 74.30 63.52 -1.73
N ALA A 3 74.32 62.54 -0.77
CA ALA A 3 73.44 61.42 -0.68
C ALA A 3 72.17 61.77 0.14
N HIS A 4 71.00 61.54 -0.43
CA HIS A 4 69.75 61.73 0.27
C HIS A 4 69.32 60.41 0.95
N GLY A 5 69.17 60.47 2.27
CA GLY A 5 68.62 59.41 3.07
C GLY A 5 67.09 59.41 2.98
N PHE A 6 66.53 58.24 2.72
CA PHE A 6 65.07 57.99 2.85
C PHE A 6 64.76 57.27 4.16
N SER A 7 64.01 57.96 4.98
CA SER A 7 63.46 57.46 6.23
C SER A 7 62.30 56.51 5.93
N ARG A 8 62.37 55.27 6.39
CA ARG A 8 61.29 54.31 6.29
C ARG A 8 60.37 54.39 7.50
N LEU A 9 59.18 54.92 7.28
CA LEU A 9 58.11 54.91 8.26
C LEU A 9 57.44 53.49 8.25
N ALA A 10 57.55 52.75 9.34
CA ALA A 10 56.89 51.49 9.54
C ALA A 10 55.44 51.72 10.04
N ILE A 11 54.47 51.43 9.23
CA ILE A 11 53.02 51.43 9.61
C ILE A 11 52.71 50.07 10.15
N LEU A 12 52.48 49.97 11.50
CA LEU A 12 51.88 48.79 12.11
C LEU A 12 50.34 48.75 11.79
N ALA A 13 49.93 47.87 10.96
CA ALA A 13 48.48 47.54 10.75
C ALA A 13 48.04 46.51 11.81
N ALA A 14 47.28 46.97 12.80
CA ALA A 14 46.62 46.08 13.75
C ALA A 14 45.44 45.41 13.06
N ALA A 15 45.53 44.11 12.74
CA ALA A 15 44.41 43.29 12.26
C ALA A 15 43.48 42.95 13.42
N VAL A 16 42.31 43.58 13.47
CA VAL A 16 41.22 43.20 14.36
C VAL A 16 40.52 42.00 13.76
N LEU A 17 40.75 40.80 14.33
CA LEU A 17 39.98 39.59 14.02
C LEU A 17 38.58 39.72 14.61
N ILE A 18 37.62 40.10 13.79
CA ILE A 18 36.18 40.01 14.12
C ILE A 18 35.80 38.55 13.97
N THR A 19 35.75 37.82 15.09
CA THR A 19 35.12 36.51 15.16
C THR A 19 33.60 36.70 15.07
N ALA A 20 33.02 36.55 13.87
CA ALA A 20 31.60 36.44 13.72
C ALA A 20 31.12 35.13 14.40
N PRO A 21 30.06 35.18 15.23
CA PRO A 21 29.49 33.95 15.77
C PRO A 21 28.99 33.11 14.60
N ALA A 22 29.53 31.91 14.45
CA ALA A 22 28.99 30.93 13.55
C ALA A 22 27.57 30.62 14.03
N HIS A 23 26.57 31.24 13.40
CA HIS A 23 25.20 30.80 13.49
C HIS A 23 25.16 29.39 12.87
N ALA A 24 25.14 28.37 13.72
CA ALA A 24 24.79 27.03 13.33
C ALA A 24 23.37 27.11 12.75
N GLN A 25 23.28 27.20 11.44
CA GLN A 25 22.01 26.94 10.76
C GLN A 25 21.57 25.53 11.19
N PRO A 26 20.32 25.35 11.65
CA PRO A 26 19.75 24.01 11.75
C PRO A 26 19.53 23.54 10.32
N GLY A 27 20.60 23.10 9.68
CA GLY A 27 20.61 22.65 8.30
C GLY A 27 20.27 21.16 8.21
N GLY A 28 19.03 20.82 8.49
CA GLY A 28 18.46 19.58 8.03
C GLY A 28 17.69 19.82 6.75
N GLY A 29 18.37 19.82 5.60
CA GLY A 29 17.68 19.78 4.32
C GLY A 29 16.74 18.57 4.29
N ALA A 30 15.60 18.68 3.55
CA ALA A 30 14.66 17.58 3.42
C ALA A 30 15.38 16.33 2.89
N GLU A 31 15.15 15.18 3.54
CA GLU A 31 15.75 13.91 3.15
C GLU A 31 15.02 13.32 1.95
N ASN A 32 15.75 13.01 0.88
CA ASN A 32 15.17 12.37 -0.31
C ASN A 32 14.83 10.92 -0.01
N VAL A 33 13.61 10.52 -0.33
CA VAL A 33 13.12 9.15 -0.19
C VAL A 33 12.23 8.74 -1.38
N VAL A 34 12.34 7.49 -1.79
CA VAL A 34 11.53 6.89 -2.84
C VAL A 34 10.56 5.89 -2.23
N LEU A 35 9.26 6.07 -2.51
CA LEU A 35 8.17 5.17 -2.13
C LEU A 35 7.64 4.43 -3.35
N ALA A 36 7.74 3.12 -3.37
CA ALA A 36 7.11 2.28 -4.38
C ALA A 36 5.66 1.93 -3.99
N VAL A 37 4.72 2.15 -4.93
CA VAL A 37 3.29 1.86 -4.75
C VAL A 37 2.85 0.88 -5.84
N PRO A 38 2.14 -0.24 -5.52
CA PRO A 38 1.91 -1.29 -6.50
C PRO A 38 0.87 -0.97 -7.57
N ASN A 39 -0.06 -0.06 -7.31
CA ASN A 39 -1.07 0.41 -8.26
C ASN A 39 -1.77 1.67 -7.71
N VAL A 40 -2.79 2.18 -8.42
CA VAL A 40 -3.63 3.29 -7.97
C VAL A 40 -4.96 2.72 -7.47
N ALA A 41 -5.20 2.78 -6.15
CA ALA A 41 -6.44 2.32 -5.51
C ALA A 41 -6.66 3.03 -4.16
N LEU A 42 -7.88 3.02 -3.64
CA LEU A 42 -8.21 3.60 -2.32
C LEU A 42 -7.51 2.88 -1.16
N THR A 43 -7.05 1.65 -1.36
CA THR A 43 -6.18 0.92 -0.41
C THR A 43 -4.99 1.77 0.07
N PHE A 44 -4.50 2.69 -0.78
CA PHE A 44 -3.35 3.54 -0.49
C PHE A 44 -3.75 4.95 -0.02
N ALA A 45 -5.03 5.17 0.29
CA ALA A 45 -5.58 6.47 0.68
C ALA A 45 -4.79 7.20 1.79
N PRO A 46 -4.34 6.56 2.89
CA PRO A 46 -3.54 7.25 3.90
C PRO A 46 -2.22 7.82 3.35
N GLY A 47 -1.54 7.06 2.46
CA GLY A 47 -0.31 7.50 1.81
C GLY A 47 -0.54 8.68 0.86
N TYR A 48 -1.61 8.63 0.06
CA TYR A 48 -2.00 9.75 -0.80
C TYR A 48 -2.34 11.01 0.01
N LEU A 49 -3.04 10.82 1.12
CA LEU A 49 -3.40 11.93 1.97
C LEU A 49 -2.17 12.59 2.61
N ALA A 50 -1.18 11.79 3.01
CA ALA A 50 0.09 12.32 3.50
C ALA A 50 0.83 13.15 2.43
N GLU A 51 0.77 12.76 1.15
CA GLU A 51 1.29 13.53 0.02
C GLU A 51 0.48 14.81 -0.19
N ASP A 52 -0.85 14.72 -0.35
CA ASP A 52 -1.73 15.81 -0.75
C ASP A 52 -1.82 16.90 0.33
N LEU A 53 -1.68 16.54 1.62
CA LEU A 53 -1.56 17.47 2.74
C LEU A 53 -0.13 17.98 2.96
N GLY A 54 0.85 17.54 2.18
CA GLY A 54 2.25 17.97 2.33
C GLY A 54 2.91 17.48 3.63
N LEU A 55 2.39 16.42 4.26
CA LEU A 55 2.87 15.96 5.57
C LEU A 55 4.29 15.39 5.51
N PHE A 56 4.67 14.75 4.41
CA PHE A 56 6.05 14.30 4.23
C PHE A 56 7.02 15.49 4.24
N ALA A 57 6.70 16.56 3.49
CA ALA A 57 7.51 17.77 3.47
C ALA A 57 7.51 18.48 4.82
N LYS A 58 6.37 18.56 5.51
CA LYS A 58 6.23 19.09 6.87
C LYS A 58 7.19 18.41 7.85
N HIS A 59 7.37 17.10 7.71
CA HIS A 59 8.30 16.32 8.53
C HIS A 59 9.72 16.24 7.95
N GLY A 60 10.06 17.02 6.93
CA GLY A 60 11.39 17.09 6.35
C GLY A 60 11.76 15.90 5.48
N LEU A 61 10.79 15.30 4.78
CA LEU A 61 11.00 14.30 3.74
C LEU A 61 10.64 14.88 2.37
N ASN A 62 11.56 14.78 1.42
CA ASN A 62 11.29 14.99 0.00
C ASN A 62 10.94 13.62 -0.61
N LEU A 63 9.66 13.23 -0.49
CA LEU A 63 9.21 11.90 -0.90
C LEU A 63 8.78 11.93 -2.36
N LYS A 64 9.30 10.96 -3.13
CA LYS A 64 8.88 10.68 -4.50
C LYS A 64 8.17 9.33 -4.56
N SER A 65 6.86 9.34 -4.82
CA SER A 65 6.09 8.13 -5.11
C SER A 65 6.30 7.67 -6.53
N VAL A 66 6.49 6.35 -6.72
CA VAL A 66 6.61 5.70 -8.03
C VAL A 66 5.69 4.48 -8.07
N VAL A 67 4.94 4.31 -9.16
CA VAL A 67 4.12 3.12 -9.35
C VAL A 67 4.96 2.00 -9.93
N ILE A 68 5.07 0.89 -9.19
CA ILE A 68 5.77 -0.33 -9.61
C ILE A 68 4.82 -1.51 -9.37
N THR A 69 4.24 -2.02 -10.45
CA THR A 69 3.09 -2.94 -10.41
C THR A 69 3.31 -4.18 -9.55
N GLY A 70 2.34 -4.47 -8.72
CA GLY A 70 2.22 -5.70 -7.94
C GLY A 70 3.39 -5.96 -6.99
N ILE A 71 3.97 -7.15 -7.06
CA ILE A 71 5.13 -7.55 -6.23
C ILE A 71 6.41 -6.79 -6.56
N GLY A 72 6.45 -6.08 -7.71
CA GLY A 72 7.56 -5.24 -8.11
C GLY A 72 7.88 -4.16 -7.07
N SER A 73 6.88 -3.65 -6.34
CA SER A 73 7.08 -2.66 -5.27
C SER A 73 7.92 -3.22 -4.12
N ALA A 74 7.67 -4.47 -3.68
CA ALA A 74 8.51 -5.15 -2.69
C ALA A 74 9.93 -5.38 -3.21
N ASN A 75 10.06 -5.82 -4.47
CA ASN A 75 11.36 -6.05 -5.12
C ASN A 75 12.18 -4.76 -5.22
N ALA A 76 11.55 -3.61 -5.43
CA ALA A 76 12.23 -2.31 -5.45
C ALA A 76 12.90 -1.98 -4.10
N VAL A 77 12.26 -2.30 -2.98
CA VAL A 77 12.90 -2.16 -1.66
C VAL A 77 14.00 -3.20 -1.48
N ILE A 78 13.76 -4.46 -1.83
CA ILE A 78 14.74 -5.55 -1.70
C ILE A 78 16.02 -5.22 -2.50
N SER A 79 15.90 -4.69 -3.71
CA SER A 79 17.04 -4.28 -4.54
C SER A 79 17.69 -2.97 -4.10
N GLY A 80 17.00 -2.14 -3.29
CA GLY A 80 17.45 -0.81 -2.88
C GLY A 80 17.16 0.30 -3.90
N SER A 81 16.32 0.05 -4.90
CA SER A 81 15.86 1.08 -5.86
C SER A 81 14.72 1.95 -5.28
N ALA A 82 14.10 1.52 -4.18
CA ALA A 82 13.21 2.31 -3.36
C ALA A 82 13.58 2.18 -1.87
N ASP A 83 13.36 3.24 -1.10
CA ASP A 83 13.57 3.23 0.36
C ASP A 83 12.43 2.53 1.08
N PHE A 84 11.21 2.77 0.59
CA PHE A 84 9.96 2.23 1.14
C PHE A 84 9.07 1.65 0.04
N ALA A 85 8.20 0.74 0.44
CA ALA A 85 7.10 0.29 -0.41
C ALA A 85 5.81 0.15 0.38
N GLN A 86 4.69 0.34 -0.30
CA GLN A 86 3.39 -0.11 0.19
C GLN A 86 3.14 -1.52 -0.32
N ILE A 87 2.96 -2.48 0.59
CA ILE A 87 2.70 -3.89 0.27
C ILE A 87 1.73 -4.50 1.27
N SER A 88 1.19 -5.68 0.94
CA SER A 88 0.40 -6.46 1.90
C SER A 88 1.29 -7.30 2.82
N GLY A 89 0.78 -7.63 4.01
CA GLY A 89 1.39 -8.62 4.90
C GLY A 89 1.57 -9.99 4.24
N ALA A 90 0.66 -10.34 3.32
CA ALA A 90 0.81 -11.55 2.50
C ALA A 90 2.07 -11.50 1.61
N THR A 91 2.40 -10.35 1.04
CA THR A 91 3.66 -10.18 0.29
C THR A 91 4.86 -10.18 1.24
N LEU A 92 4.75 -9.52 2.40
CA LEU A 92 5.79 -9.49 3.43
C LEU A 92 6.14 -10.90 3.94
N THR A 93 5.13 -11.69 4.33
CA THR A 93 5.35 -13.05 4.87
C THR A 93 5.92 -14.00 3.83
N ARG A 94 5.50 -13.90 2.55
CA ARG A 94 6.15 -14.66 1.47
C ARG A 94 7.60 -14.27 1.22
N ALA A 95 7.90 -12.96 1.29
CA ALA A 95 9.28 -12.49 1.18
C ALA A 95 10.14 -13.06 2.32
N ALA A 96 9.63 -13.03 3.55
CA ALA A 96 10.28 -13.58 4.73
C ALA A 96 10.51 -15.09 4.62
N ALA A 97 9.52 -15.88 4.17
CA ALA A 97 9.64 -17.31 3.94
C ALA A 97 10.74 -17.67 2.91
N ARG A 98 11.06 -16.73 2.01
CA ARG A 98 12.14 -16.85 1.02
C ARG A 98 13.46 -16.21 1.48
N GLY A 99 13.59 -15.90 2.78
CA GLY A 99 14.80 -15.31 3.35
C GLY A 99 15.01 -13.83 3.05
N GLN A 100 14.02 -13.13 2.47
CA GLN A 100 14.10 -11.68 2.22
C GLN A 100 13.70 -10.91 3.48
N ARG A 101 14.53 -9.96 3.90
CA ARG A 101 14.30 -9.18 5.11
C ARG A 101 13.63 -7.84 4.76
N LEU A 102 12.35 -7.73 5.13
CA LEU A 102 11.58 -6.48 5.09
C LEU A 102 10.96 -6.25 6.46
N LEU A 103 10.87 -4.99 6.88
CA LEU A 103 10.32 -4.54 8.15
C LEU A 103 9.07 -3.68 7.88
N ALA A 104 7.91 -4.10 8.34
CA ALA A 104 6.70 -3.27 8.35
C ALA A 104 6.79 -2.24 9.48
N ILE A 105 6.67 -0.96 9.13
CA ILE A 105 6.84 0.18 10.05
C ILE A 105 5.56 0.99 10.25
N VAL A 106 4.59 0.86 9.35
CA VAL A 106 3.25 1.48 9.44
C VAL A 106 2.23 0.50 8.87
N GLY A 107 1.15 0.22 9.60
CA GLY A 107 -0.02 -0.48 9.10
C GLY A 107 -1.12 0.51 8.76
N THR A 108 -1.55 0.56 7.50
CA THR A 108 -2.56 1.53 7.08
C THR A 108 -3.93 0.93 6.86
N LEU A 109 -4.00 -0.41 6.74
CA LEU A 109 -5.26 -1.11 6.52
C LEU A 109 -5.16 -2.54 7.04
N ASN A 110 -6.05 -2.90 7.97
CA ASN A 110 -6.02 -4.19 8.66
C ASN A 110 -7.16 -5.15 8.26
N ARG A 111 -7.82 -4.90 7.13
CA ARG A 111 -8.78 -5.80 6.48
C ARG A 111 -8.64 -5.77 4.96
N PRO A 112 -8.95 -6.86 4.28
CA PRO A 112 -8.99 -6.84 2.82
C PRO A 112 -10.10 -5.91 2.30
N VAL A 113 -9.78 -5.05 1.35
CA VAL A 113 -10.76 -4.21 0.63
C VAL A 113 -10.80 -4.59 -0.83
N ILE A 114 -10.77 -5.90 -1.07
CA ILE A 114 -10.83 -6.53 -2.40
C ILE A 114 -12.26 -7.01 -2.64
N GLN A 115 -12.75 -6.78 -3.84
CA GLN A 115 -13.98 -7.41 -4.31
C GLN A 115 -13.72 -8.20 -5.59
N ILE A 116 -14.41 -9.33 -5.70
CA ILE A 116 -14.53 -10.10 -6.94
C ILE A 116 -15.91 -9.85 -7.51
N VAL A 117 -15.95 -9.36 -8.73
CA VAL A 117 -17.21 -9.14 -9.47
C VAL A 117 -17.26 -9.97 -10.72
N LEU A 118 -18.44 -10.44 -11.07
CA LEU A 118 -18.71 -11.23 -12.27
C LEU A 118 -19.88 -10.60 -13.03
N ARG A 119 -19.89 -10.71 -14.36
CA ARG A 119 -21.03 -10.28 -15.18
C ARG A 119 -22.32 -10.83 -14.64
N LYS A 120 -23.32 -9.95 -14.53
CA LYS A 120 -24.64 -10.31 -14.00
C LYS A 120 -25.29 -11.47 -14.77
N GLU A 121 -25.23 -11.43 -16.10
CA GLU A 121 -25.79 -12.49 -16.94
C GLU A 121 -25.06 -13.83 -16.79
N ILE A 122 -23.72 -13.81 -16.61
CA ILE A 122 -22.94 -15.03 -16.37
C ILE A 122 -23.26 -15.61 -14.99
N ALA A 123 -23.31 -14.77 -13.97
CA ALA A 123 -23.65 -15.18 -12.61
C ALA A 123 -25.07 -15.77 -12.55
N ALA A 124 -26.04 -15.11 -13.19
CA ALA A 124 -27.42 -15.59 -13.26
C ALA A 124 -27.53 -16.96 -13.98
N ALA A 125 -26.85 -17.12 -15.12
CA ALA A 125 -26.81 -18.39 -15.84
C ALA A 125 -26.17 -19.53 -15.05
N ALA A 126 -25.24 -19.20 -14.12
CA ALA A 126 -24.61 -20.15 -13.21
C ALA A 126 -25.39 -20.39 -11.90
N GLY A 127 -26.60 -19.82 -11.76
CA GLY A 127 -27.44 -19.98 -10.57
C GLY A 127 -26.87 -19.26 -9.32
N PHE A 128 -26.25 -18.11 -9.50
CA PHE A 128 -25.70 -17.31 -8.39
C PHE A 128 -26.79 -16.83 -7.43
N ASP A 129 -26.59 -17.13 -6.15
CA ASP A 129 -27.39 -16.60 -5.03
C ASP A 129 -26.47 -15.79 -4.10
N PRO A 130 -26.67 -14.46 -3.98
CA PRO A 130 -25.85 -13.60 -3.11
C PRO A 130 -25.97 -13.93 -1.62
N LYS A 131 -27.02 -14.67 -1.21
CA LYS A 131 -27.25 -15.10 0.18
C LYS A 131 -26.63 -16.46 0.50
N ALA A 132 -26.14 -17.17 -0.52
CA ALA A 132 -25.49 -18.46 -0.31
C ALA A 132 -24.16 -18.31 0.46
N PRO A 133 -23.71 -19.38 1.13
CA PRO A 133 -22.36 -19.41 1.70
C PRO A 133 -21.27 -19.05 0.67
N LEU A 134 -20.17 -18.47 1.13
CA LEU A 134 -19.10 -17.98 0.27
C LEU A 134 -18.58 -19.03 -0.72
N GLU A 135 -18.39 -20.26 -0.26
CA GLU A 135 -17.92 -21.37 -1.07
C GLU A 135 -18.87 -21.65 -2.24
N ARG A 136 -20.18 -21.57 -1.98
CA ARG A 136 -21.22 -21.74 -3.02
C ARG A 136 -21.22 -20.56 -3.99
N ARG A 137 -21.09 -19.33 -3.48
CA ARG A 137 -20.97 -18.12 -4.32
C ARG A 137 -19.74 -18.19 -5.23
N ALA A 138 -18.61 -18.66 -4.70
CA ALA A 138 -17.36 -18.75 -5.46
C ALA A 138 -17.38 -19.80 -6.58
N GLN A 139 -18.28 -20.79 -6.54
CA GLN A 139 -18.42 -21.79 -7.62
C GLN A 139 -18.66 -21.16 -9.00
N VAL A 140 -19.33 -20.02 -9.07
CA VAL A 140 -19.66 -19.38 -10.35
C VAL A 140 -18.45 -18.85 -11.11
N MET A 141 -17.28 -18.75 -10.46
CA MET A 141 -16.02 -18.33 -11.08
C MET A 141 -15.34 -19.47 -11.87
N ARG A 142 -15.72 -20.72 -11.64
CA ARG A 142 -15.13 -21.89 -12.30
C ARG A 142 -15.32 -21.80 -13.81
N GLY A 143 -14.25 -22.00 -14.57
CA GLY A 143 -14.24 -21.93 -16.04
C GLY A 143 -14.26 -20.49 -16.61
N ARG A 144 -14.20 -19.46 -15.77
CA ARG A 144 -14.29 -18.06 -16.18
C ARG A 144 -12.92 -17.41 -16.36
N THR A 145 -12.91 -16.30 -17.08
CA THR A 145 -11.74 -15.43 -17.21
C THR A 145 -11.87 -14.27 -16.23
N ILE A 146 -10.98 -14.22 -15.23
CA ILE A 146 -11.00 -13.20 -14.17
C ILE A 146 -9.77 -12.33 -14.28
N ALA A 147 -9.95 -11.03 -14.47
CA ALA A 147 -8.86 -10.08 -14.44
C ALA A 147 -8.39 -9.82 -13.00
N VAL A 148 -7.08 -9.69 -12.81
CA VAL A 148 -6.42 -9.32 -11.53
C VAL A 148 -5.33 -8.28 -11.82
N ASP A 149 -4.91 -7.53 -10.81
CA ASP A 149 -3.87 -6.49 -10.99
C ASP A 149 -2.51 -7.07 -11.42
N SER A 150 -2.09 -8.18 -10.82
CA SER A 150 -0.86 -8.88 -11.18
C SER A 150 -0.82 -10.29 -10.61
N ILE A 151 -0.02 -11.16 -11.24
CA ILE A 151 0.24 -12.51 -10.73
C ILE A 151 0.97 -12.43 -9.38
N ASN A 152 0.60 -13.30 -8.46
CA ASN A 152 1.12 -13.38 -7.09
C ASN A 152 0.86 -12.11 -6.22
N SER A 153 -0.01 -11.21 -6.65
CA SER A 153 -0.51 -10.14 -5.78
C SER A 153 -1.44 -10.68 -4.69
N VAL A 154 -1.78 -9.84 -3.71
CA VAL A 154 -2.81 -10.15 -2.72
C VAL A 154 -4.18 -10.36 -3.38
N ILE A 155 -4.47 -9.66 -4.47
CA ILE A 155 -5.72 -9.80 -5.22
C ILE A 155 -5.78 -11.13 -5.96
N HIS A 156 -4.70 -11.52 -6.64
CA HIS A 156 -4.60 -12.84 -7.27
C HIS A 156 -4.77 -13.96 -6.24
N ALA A 157 -4.07 -13.85 -5.10
CA ALA A 157 -4.19 -14.82 -4.01
C ALA A 157 -5.63 -14.96 -3.49
N TYR A 158 -6.41 -13.87 -3.51
CA TYR A 158 -7.82 -13.90 -3.10
C TYR A 158 -8.68 -14.80 -4.02
N VAL A 159 -8.47 -14.68 -5.32
CA VAL A 159 -9.14 -15.55 -6.30
C VAL A 159 -8.75 -17.02 -6.09
N LEU A 160 -7.45 -17.30 -5.90
CA LEU A 160 -6.97 -18.68 -5.68
C LEU A 160 -7.51 -19.28 -4.38
N LEU A 161 -7.50 -18.49 -3.30
CA LEU A 161 -8.03 -18.90 -2.00
C LEU A 161 -9.50 -19.32 -2.11
N LEU A 162 -10.32 -18.49 -2.75
CA LEU A 162 -11.75 -18.76 -2.88
C LEU A 162 -12.05 -19.94 -3.81
N ALA A 163 -11.28 -20.15 -4.88
CA ALA A 163 -11.38 -21.33 -5.71
C ALA A 163 -11.14 -22.61 -4.90
N ARG A 164 -10.07 -22.63 -4.09
CA ARG A 164 -9.73 -23.78 -3.23
C ARG A 164 -10.78 -24.02 -2.16
N ARG A 165 -11.29 -22.98 -1.52
CA ARG A 165 -12.38 -23.09 -0.54
C ARG A 165 -13.67 -23.59 -1.16
N ALA A 166 -13.93 -23.20 -2.40
CA ALA A 166 -15.06 -23.72 -3.17
C ALA A 166 -14.85 -25.16 -3.67
N GLY A 167 -13.71 -25.79 -3.38
CA GLY A 167 -13.45 -27.20 -3.68
C GLY A 167 -13.06 -27.50 -5.12
N TYR A 168 -12.53 -26.51 -5.88
CA TYR A 168 -12.05 -26.74 -7.25
C TYR A 168 -10.63 -26.19 -7.45
N SER A 169 -9.94 -26.66 -8.51
CA SER A 169 -8.59 -26.20 -8.81
C SER A 169 -8.61 -24.73 -9.24
N PRO A 170 -7.69 -23.89 -8.71
CA PRO A 170 -7.48 -22.55 -9.25
C PRO A 170 -7.18 -22.53 -10.76
N ASP A 171 -6.63 -23.61 -11.32
CA ASP A 171 -6.36 -23.75 -12.75
C ASP A 171 -7.64 -23.81 -13.60
N ASP A 172 -8.80 -24.07 -12.96
CA ASP A 172 -10.10 -23.98 -13.60
C ASP A 172 -10.54 -22.51 -13.85
N ILE A 173 -9.77 -21.52 -13.40
CA ILE A 173 -9.99 -20.08 -13.67
C ILE A 173 -8.89 -19.59 -14.61
N ARG A 174 -9.25 -18.89 -15.67
CA ARG A 174 -8.29 -18.19 -16.52
C ARG A 174 -7.97 -16.83 -15.91
N ILE A 175 -6.77 -16.67 -15.40
CA ILE A 175 -6.30 -15.41 -14.81
C ILE A 175 -5.75 -14.48 -15.90
N ALA A 176 -6.24 -13.25 -15.95
CA ALA A 176 -5.81 -12.21 -16.87
C ALA A 176 -5.18 -11.03 -16.10
N PRO A 177 -3.85 -10.96 -15.99
CA PRO A 177 -3.19 -9.88 -15.25
C PRO A 177 -3.22 -8.58 -16.08
N MET A 178 -3.75 -7.51 -15.50
CA MET A 178 -3.83 -6.19 -16.13
C MET A 178 -4.09 -5.06 -15.12
N ALA A 179 -3.68 -3.85 -15.46
CA ALA A 179 -3.94 -2.67 -14.64
C ALA A 179 -5.46 -2.43 -14.46
N PRO A 180 -5.91 -1.80 -13.35
CA PRO A 180 -7.33 -1.62 -13.05
C PRO A 180 -8.16 -1.00 -14.18
N ASN A 181 -7.69 0.09 -14.80
CA ASN A 181 -8.38 0.72 -15.92
C ASN A 181 -8.54 -0.22 -17.13
N SER A 182 -7.51 -1.03 -17.42
CA SER A 182 -7.54 -2.03 -18.49
C SER A 182 -8.52 -3.16 -18.16
N ALA A 183 -8.62 -3.57 -16.89
CA ALA A 183 -9.55 -4.59 -16.44
C ALA A 183 -11.02 -4.12 -16.61
N ILE A 184 -11.30 -2.85 -16.29
CA ILE A 184 -12.63 -2.26 -16.51
C ILE A 184 -12.96 -2.24 -18.01
N ALA A 185 -12.04 -1.77 -18.86
CA ALA A 185 -12.23 -1.73 -20.31
C ALA A 185 -12.43 -3.15 -20.90
N ALA A 186 -11.61 -4.12 -20.47
CA ALA A 186 -11.75 -5.52 -20.88
C ALA A 186 -13.08 -6.14 -20.41
N PHE A 187 -13.54 -5.76 -19.22
CA PHE A 187 -14.85 -6.16 -18.74
C PHE A 187 -15.97 -5.52 -19.58
N GLN A 188 -15.94 -4.23 -19.87
CA GLN A 188 -16.92 -3.53 -20.70
C GLN A 188 -17.01 -4.13 -22.11
N THR A 189 -15.86 -4.47 -22.71
CA THR A 189 -15.76 -5.08 -24.05
C THR A 189 -15.92 -6.61 -24.06
N ARG A 190 -16.27 -7.23 -22.93
CA ARG A 190 -16.51 -8.69 -22.79
C ARG A 190 -15.29 -9.58 -23.08
N GLN A 191 -14.08 -9.03 -22.93
CA GLN A 191 -12.84 -9.82 -23.03
C GLN A 191 -12.56 -10.64 -21.78
N VAL A 192 -13.11 -10.21 -20.63
CA VAL A 192 -13.10 -10.96 -19.37
C VAL A 192 -14.51 -11.10 -18.83
N ASP A 193 -14.74 -12.20 -18.10
CA ASP A 193 -16.03 -12.52 -17.50
C ASP A 193 -16.28 -11.77 -16.19
N GLY A 194 -15.20 -11.44 -15.50
CA GLY A 194 -15.19 -10.71 -14.24
C GLY A 194 -13.82 -10.19 -13.91
N PHE A 195 -13.71 -9.53 -12.78
CA PHE A 195 -12.41 -9.07 -12.25
C PHE A 195 -12.40 -9.02 -10.73
N ALA A 196 -11.22 -9.19 -10.17
CA ALA A 196 -10.92 -8.97 -8.77
C ALA A 196 -10.02 -7.75 -8.65
N MET A 197 -10.44 -6.74 -7.90
CA MET A 197 -9.70 -5.49 -7.70
C MET A 197 -9.96 -4.92 -6.30
N SER A 198 -9.06 -4.06 -5.84
CA SER A 198 -9.32 -3.22 -4.68
C SER A 198 -10.30 -2.10 -5.04
N MET A 199 -10.98 -1.57 -4.01
CA MET A 199 -11.85 -0.42 -4.20
C MET A 199 -11.09 0.80 -4.74
N PRO A 200 -11.71 1.67 -5.54
CA PRO A 200 -13.16 1.70 -5.82
C PRO A 200 -13.56 0.96 -7.11
N TRP A 201 -12.63 0.33 -7.79
CA TRP A 201 -12.78 -0.16 -9.16
C TRP A 201 -13.97 -1.12 -9.40
N PRO A 202 -14.28 -2.08 -8.50
CA PRO A 202 -15.43 -2.96 -8.68
C PRO A 202 -16.78 -2.26 -8.54
N LEU A 203 -16.83 -1.18 -7.76
CA LEU A 203 -18.07 -0.51 -7.40
C LEU A 203 -18.81 0.05 -8.63
N GLN A 204 -18.08 0.54 -9.63
CA GLN A 204 -18.69 1.09 -10.85
C GLN A 204 -19.55 0.04 -11.58
N ALA A 205 -19.00 -1.16 -11.82
CA ALA A 205 -19.70 -2.22 -12.51
C ALA A 205 -20.88 -2.79 -11.70
N VAL A 206 -20.81 -2.69 -10.37
CA VAL A 206 -21.93 -3.07 -9.49
C VAL A 206 -23.05 -2.04 -9.55
N LEU A 207 -22.73 -0.74 -9.54
CA LEU A 207 -23.72 0.34 -9.57
C LEU A 207 -24.43 0.46 -10.90
N ASP A 208 -23.72 0.31 -12.01
CA ASP A 208 -24.35 0.35 -13.34
C ASP A 208 -25.13 -0.93 -13.65
N GLY A 209 -25.11 -1.90 -12.73
CA GLY A 209 -25.86 -3.15 -12.81
C GLY A 209 -25.28 -4.15 -13.78
N SER A 210 -24.08 -3.95 -14.33
CA SER A 210 -23.40 -4.86 -15.25
C SER A 210 -22.74 -6.05 -14.55
N ALA A 211 -22.44 -5.91 -13.25
CA ALA A 211 -21.83 -6.96 -12.44
C ALA A 211 -22.57 -7.21 -11.12
N VAL A 212 -22.29 -8.38 -10.55
CA VAL A 212 -22.65 -8.75 -9.17
C VAL A 212 -21.39 -9.04 -8.37
N VAL A 213 -21.43 -8.75 -7.06
CA VAL A 213 -20.33 -9.09 -6.15
C VAL A 213 -20.41 -10.57 -5.79
N ILE A 214 -19.36 -11.30 -6.12
CA ILE A 214 -19.22 -12.72 -5.77
C ILE A 214 -18.65 -12.85 -4.35
N ALA A 215 -17.64 -12.02 -4.02
CA ALA A 215 -17.02 -11.98 -2.71
C ALA A 215 -16.50 -10.57 -2.41
N SER A 216 -16.57 -10.16 -1.16
CA SER A 216 -16.09 -8.87 -0.68
C SER A 216 -15.32 -9.04 0.62
N GLY A 217 -14.03 -8.80 0.59
CA GLY A 217 -13.19 -8.79 1.79
C GLY A 217 -13.58 -7.69 2.77
N ALA A 218 -14.07 -6.54 2.28
CA ALA A 218 -14.57 -5.46 3.14
C ALA A 218 -15.81 -5.89 3.94
N ASP A 219 -16.64 -6.77 3.38
CA ASP A 219 -17.84 -7.31 4.02
C ASP A 219 -17.54 -8.58 4.84
N GLY A 220 -16.25 -8.95 5.00
CA GLY A 220 -15.81 -10.09 5.80
C GLY A 220 -15.78 -11.42 5.07
N ASP A 221 -15.63 -11.42 3.76
CA ASP A 221 -15.40 -12.63 2.97
C ASP A 221 -13.89 -12.89 2.77
N PRO A 222 -13.32 -13.99 3.25
CA PRO A 222 -13.89 -14.92 4.22
C PRO A 222 -13.75 -14.39 5.67
N PRO A 223 -14.60 -14.82 6.61
CA PRO A 223 -14.68 -14.23 7.94
C PRO A 223 -13.43 -14.46 8.83
N ASP A 224 -12.63 -15.45 8.51
CA ASP A 224 -11.40 -15.83 9.23
C ASP A 224 -10.16 -15.04 8.75
N MET A 225 -10.33 -14.01 7.91
CA MET A 225 -9.25 -13.16 7.43
C MET A 225 -9.12 -11.82 8.18
N TYR A 226 -9.67 -11.68 9.35
CA TYR A 226 -9.53 -10.48 10.16
C TYR A 226 -8.94 -10.83 11.54
N PRO A 227 -7.95 -10.05 12.04
CA PRO A 227 -7.25 -8.94 11.36
C PRO A 227 -6.30 -9.42 10.25
N PHE A 228 -6.01 -8.57 9.26
CA PHE A 228 -5.17 -8.91 8.12
C PHE A 228 -4.36 -7.68 7.66
N ALA A 229 -3.05 -7.77 7.59
CA ALA A 229 -2.22 -6.68 7.10
C ALA A 229 -2.44 -6.46 5.59
N HIS A 230 -3.53 -5.76 5.23
CA HIS A 230 -3.86 -5.54 3.83
C HIS A 230 -2.94 -4.53 3.16
N ASN A 231 -2.59 -3.46 3.87
CA ASN A 231 -1.59 -2.51 3.39
C ASN A 231 -0.67 -2.05 4.53
N THR A 232 0.63 -2.09 4.25
CA THR A 232 1.69 -1.68 5.18
C THR A 232 2.76 -0.91 4.43
N PHE A 233 3.42 0.02 5.13
CA PHE A 233 4.69 0.57 4.67
C PHE A 233 5.83 -0.29 5.16
N VAL A 234 6.67 -0.73 4.25
CA VAL A 234 7.85 -1.54 4.56
C VAL A 234 9.14 -0.85 4.11
N ALA A 235 10.21 -1.17 4.81
CA ALA A 235 11.59 -0.81 4.46
C ALA A 235 12.49 -2.05 4.64
N LYS A 236 13.76 -1.95 4.21
CA LYS A 236 14.77 -2.85 4.76
C LYS A 236 15.03 -2.49 6.22
N PRO A 237 15.27 -3.45 7.13
CA PRO A 237 15.68 -3.16 8.50
C PRO A 237 16.85 -2.17 8.56
N GLU A 238 17.87 -2.39 7.70
CA GLU A 238 19.08 -1.57 7.62
C GLU A 238 18.81 -0.11 7.20
N THR A 239 17.69 0.14 6.49
CA THR A 239 17.27 1.52 6.15
C THR A 239 16.88 2.28 7.41
N CYS A 240 16.07 1.68 8.30
CA CYS A 240 15.68 2.31 9.55
C CYS A 240 16.80 2.32 10.59
N GLU A 241 17.73 1.37 10.57
CA GLU A 241 18.91 1.36 11.43
C GLU A 241 19.85 2.54 11.09
N ARG A 242 20.19 2.70 9.81
CA ARG A 242 21.13 3.75 9.34
C ARG A 242 20.51 5.12 9.21
N ARG A 243 19.20 5.19 8.92
CA ARG A 243 18.44 6.42 8.68
C ARG A 243 17.20 6.46 9.58
N LYS A 244 17.40 6.26 10.88
CA LYS A 244 16.31 6.20 11.87
C LYS A 244 15.41 7.45 11.81
N SER A 245 15.99 8.62 11.58
CA SER A 245 15.26 9.88 11.41
C SER A 245 14.21 9.78 10.30
N VAL A 246 14.53 9.14 9.17
CA VAL A 246 13.62 8.99 8.02
C VAL A 246 12.42 8.15 8.39
N CYS A 247 12.61 6.99 9.08
CA CYS A 247 11.53 6.12 9.51
C CYS A 247 10.63 6.79 10.54
N VAL A 248 11.20 7.56 11.48
CA VAL A 248 10.44 8.38 12.45
C VAL A 248 9.63 9.46 11.75
N LYS A 249 10.21 10.19 10.80
CA LYS A 249 9.51 11.24 10.04
C LYS A 249 8.38 10.68 9.20
N LEU A 250 8.60 9.54 8.54
CA LEU A 250 7.56 8.84 7.77
C LEU A 250 6.42 8.39 8.69
N GLY A 251 6.73 7.77 9.83
CA GLY A 251 5.74 7.35 10.80
C GLY A 251 4.87 8.51 11.29
N LYS A 252 5.48 9.66 11.67
CA LYS A 252 4.76 10.87 12.09
C LYS A 252 3.83 11.40 10.98
N ALA A 253 4.32 11.48 9.74
CA ALA A 253 3.50 11.91 8.60
C ALA A 253 2.29 10.98 8.40
N MET A 254 2.49 9.68 8.56
CA MET A 254 1.41 8.68 8.40
C MET A 254 0.40 8.71 9.54
N VAL A 255 0.85 8.91 10.79
CA VAL A 255 -0.06 9.11 11.94
C VAL A 255 -0.96 10.31 11.69
N GLU A 256 -0.39 11.48 11.33
CA GLU A 256 -1.18 12.69 11.05
C GLU A 256 -2.16 12.50 9.86
N ALA A 257 -1.74 11.78 8.80
CA ALA A 257 -2.60 11.50 7.67
C ALA A 257 -3.78 10.60 8.05
N ILE A 258 -3.53 9.59 8.88
CA ILE A 258 -4.56 8.68 9.39
C ILE A 258 -5.53 9.41 10.31
N ASP A 259 -5.03 10.27 11.19
CA ASP A 259 -5.87 11.12 12.05
C ASP A 259 -6.75 12.04 11.19
N ALA A 260 -6.20 12.65 10.13
CA ALA A 260 -6.99 13.47 9.21
C ALA A 260 -8.08 12.65 8.49
N LEU A 261 -7.74 11.45 8.02
CA LEU A 261 -8.69 10.54 7.35
C LEU A 261 -9.85 10.13 8.25
N LEU A 262 -9.56 9.84 9.54
CA LEU A 262 -10.54 9.31 10.47
C LEU A 262 -11.38 10.43 11.13
N ASP A 263 -10.75 11.54 11.51
CA ASP A 263 -11.38 12.58 12.32
C ASP A 263 -11.95 13.73 11.48
N ARG A 264 -11.43 13.95 10.26
CA ARG A 264 -11.80 15.07 9.39
C ARG A 264 -12.19 14.64 7.97
N PRO A 265 -13.08 13.61 7.82
CA PRO A 265 -13.38 13.03 6.51
C PRO A 265 -13.92 14.05 5.50
N ALA A 266 -14.73 15.02 5.94
CA ALA A 266 -15.27 16.06 5.06
C ALA A 266 -14.20 17.02 4.52
N GLU A 267 -13.16 17.31 5.31
CA GLU A 267 -12.06 18.19 4.88
C GLU A 267 -11.13 17.51 3.87
N VAL A 268 -10.93 16.21 4.00
CA VAL A 268 -10.00 15.45 3.14
C VAL A 268 -10.67 14.91 1.87
N PHE A 269 -11.98 14.81 1.85
CA PHE A 269 -12.73 14.25 0.72
C PHE A 269 -12.43 14.94 -0.61
N PRO A 270 -12.35 16.29 -0.72
CA PRO A 270 -12.01 16.97 -1.97
C PRO A 270 -10.64 16.58 -2.56
N LEU A 271 -9.67 16.20 -1.73
CA LEU A 271 -8.37 15.73 -2.19
C LEU A 271 -8.50 14.39 -2.93
N PHE A 272 -9.33 13.50 -2.40
CA PHE A 272 -9.64 12.23 -3.06
C PHE A 272 -10.46 12.41 -4.32
N GLN A 273 -11.43 13.35 -4.36
CA GLN A 273 -12.19 13.68 -5.58
C GLN A 273 -11.24 14.14 -6.70
N LYS A 274 -10.25 14.95 -6.38
CA LYS A 274 -9.24 15.39 -7.35
C LYS A 274 -8.39 14.23 -7.86
N ARG A 275 -7.96 13.32 -6.98
CA ARG A 275 -7.09 12.18 -7.32
C ARG A 275 -7.83 11.09 -8.09
N PHE A 276 -9.10 10.90 -7.80
CA PHE A 276 -9.99 9.90 -8.41
C PHE A 276 -11.12 10.56 -9.21
N ALA A 277 -10.82 11.60 -9.98
CA ALA A 277 -11.79 12.40 -10.70
C ALA A 277 -12.69 11.64 -11.69
N ALA A 278 -12.25 10.44 -12.13
CA ALA A 278 -13.02 9.55 -13.00
C ALA A 278 -14.06 8.68 -12.24
N ILE A 279 -14.03 8.69 -10.90
CA ILE A 279 -14.93 7.88 -10.06
C ILE A 279 -16.10 8.74 -9.61
N ASP A 280 -17.31 8.18 -9.70
CA ASP A 280 -18.52 8.82 -9.17
C ASP A 280 -18.35 9.17 -7.69
N GLU A 281 -18.84 10.35 -7.29
CA GLU A 281 -18.65 10.90 -5.95
C GLU A 281 -19.21 9.98 -4.86
N LYS A 282 -20.39 9.40 -5.07
CA LYS A 282 -21.03 8.50 -4.09
C LYS A 282 -20.23 7.22 -3.93
N LEU A 283 -19.67 6.70 -5.04
CA LEU A 283 -18.80 5.53 -5.01
C LEU A 283 -17.50 5.81 -4.29
N LEU A 284 -16.91 6.96 -4.55
CA LEU A 284 -15.70 7.39 -3.88
C LEU A 284 -15.94 7.52 -2.37
N ALA A 285 -17.05 8.14 -1.96
CA ALA A 285 -17.43 8.27 -0.56
C ALA A 285 -17.61 6.90 0.10
N ALA A 286 -18.39 5.99 -0.54
CA ALA A 286 -18.61 4.65 -0.02
C ALA A 286 -17.28 3.85 0.10
N GLY A 287 -16.41 3.95 -0.90
CA GLY A 287 -15.09 3.32 -0.87
C GLY A 287 -14.19 3.85 0.25
N LEU A 288 -14.20 5.16 0.49
CA LEU A 288 -13.45 5.78 1.59
C LEU A 288 -14.01 5.39 2.97
N ASP A 289 -15.34 5.21 3.08
CA ASP A 289 -15.94 4.70 4.32
C ASP A 289 -15.42 3.31 4.67
N GLU A 290 -15.30 2.42 3.67
CA GLU A 290 -14.71 1.09 3.89
C GLU A 290 -13.22 1.18 4.26
N ILE A 291 -12.46 2.09 3.64
CA ILE A 291 -11.07 2.33 4.04
C ILE A 291 -10.98 2.77 5.49
N ARG A 292 -11.80 3.73 5.92
CA ARG A 292 -11.80 4.22 7.32
C ARG A 292 -12.11 3.12 8.32
N LYS A 293 -13.08 2.24 8.04
CA LYS A 293 -13.41 1.09 8.90
C LYS A 293 -12.23 0.10 9.06
N GLY A 294 -11.37 0.02 8.06
CA GLY A 294 -10.20 -0.87 8.07
C GLY A 294 -8.89 -0.19 8.46
N THR A 295 -8.91 1.13 8.74
CA THR A 295 -7.70 1.88 9.11
C THR A 295 -7.46 1.76 10.62
N PRO A 296 -6.36 1.13 11.06
CA PRO A 296 -6.06 0.97 12.48
C PRO A 296 -5.57 2.27 13.12
N ARG A 297 -5.86 2.45 14.40
CA ARG A 297 -5.33 3.50 15.25
C ARG A 297 -4.90 2.91 16.61
N PRO A 298 -3.61 2.94 16.97
CA PRO A 298 -2.49 3.47 16.17
C PRO A 298 -2.29 2.67 14.89
N PRO A 299 -1.61 3.24 13.86
CA PRO A 299 -1.35 2.57 12.59
C PRO A 299 -0.20 1.56 12.70
N ALA A 300 -0.37 0.59 13.57
CA ALA A 300 0.60 -0.47 13.83
C ALA A 300 0.21 -1.76 13.08
N VAL A 301 1.23 -2.52 12.72
CA VAL A 301 1.08 -3.93 12.29
C VAL A 301 1.22 -4.81 13.51
N THR A 302 0.33 -5.79 13.65
CA THR A 302 0.37 -6.75 14.75
C THR A 302 0.83 -8.14 14.29
N ARG A 303 1.18 -8.98 15.25
CA ARG A 303 1.49 -10.38 14.97
C ARG A 303 0.30 -11.10 14.32
N ALA A 304 -0.91 -10.88 14.82
CA ALA A 304 -2.13 -11.50 14.31
C ALA A 304 -2.41 -11.11 12.85
N ASP A 305 -2.14 -9.84 12.47
CA ASP A 305 -2.23 -9.40 11.07
C ASP A 305 -1.32 -10.22 10.14
N LEU A 306 -0.10 -10.53 10.60
CA LEU A 306 0.88 -11.29 9.80
C LEU A 306 0.58 -12.78 9.81
N GLU A 307 0.13 -13.35 10.94
CA GLU A 307 -0.30 -14.76 11.02
C GLU A 307 -1.44 -15.04 10.03
N ASN A 308 -2.46 -14.19 10.01
CA ASN A 308 -3.57 -14.34 9.06
C ASN A 308 -3.11 -14.08 7.62
N SER A 309 -2.19 -13.15 7.39
CA SER A 309 -1.59 -12.91 6.07
C SER A 309 -0.80 -14.12 5.56
N GLU A 310 -0.14 -14.87 6.42
CA GLU A 310 0.56 -16.09 6.07
C GLU A 310 -0.41 -17.25 5.81
N LEU A 311 -1.41 -17.45 6.68
CA LEU A 311 -2.48 -18.44 6.47
C LEU A 311 -3.21 -18.22 5.16
N TYR A 312 -3.41 -16.96 4.78
CA TYR A 312 -3.96 -16.58 3.48
C TYR A 312 -3.09 -17.08 2.31
N ASN A 313 -1.78 -16.91 2.40
CA ASN A 313 -0.86 -17.42 1.38
C ASN A 313 -0.90 -18.94 1.28
N ILE A 314 -0.95 -19.64 2.42
CA ILE A 314 -1.03 -21.11 2.47
C ILE A 314 -2.36 -21.56 1.86
N GLY A 315 -3.46 -20.96 2.26
CA GLY A 315 -4.79 -21.26 1.71
C GLY A 315 -4.89 -20.98 0.21
N ALA A 316 -4.22 -19.95 -0.29
CA ALA A 316 -4.12 -19.65 -1.72
C ALA A 316 -3.13 -20.57 -2.47
N GLY A 317 -2.31 -21.37 -1.76
CA GLY A 317 -1.28 -22.23 -2.34
C GLY A 317 -0.05 -21.45 -2.85
N LEU A 318 0.16 -20.23 -2.35
CA LEU A 318 1.35 -19.41 -2.67
C LEU A 318 2.50 -19.63 -1.69
N LEU A 319 2.23 -20.27 -0.55
CA LEU A 319 3.17 -20.86 0.37
C LEU A 319 2.71 -22.31 0.67
N LYS A 320 3.65 -23.20 0.86
CA LYS A 320 3.38 -24.54 1.35
C LYS A 320 3.28 -24.51 2.89
N PRO A 321 2.51 -25.42 3.52
CA PRO A 321 2.41 -25.47 4.98
C PRO A 321 3.78 -25.59 5.70
N GLU A 322 4.74 -26.31 5.11
CA GLU A 322 6.10 -26.48 5.62
C GLU A 322 6.99 -25.23 5.50
N GLU A 323 6.59 -24.25 4.67
CA GLU A 323 7.27 -22.96 4.52
C GLU A 323 6.78 -21.92 5.54
N LYS A 324 5.85 -22.30 6.43
CA LYS A 324 5.33 -21.44 7.49
C LYS A 324 6.46 -20.90 8.35
N LEU A 325 6.42 -19.60 8.63
CA LEU A 325 7.42 -18.92 9.44
C LEU A 325 7.43 -19.45 10.87
N LYS A 326 8.61 -19.67 11.41
CA LYS A 326 8.79 -20.08 12.81
C LYS A 326 8.66 -18.92 13.79
N SER A 327 8.91 -17.69 13.33
CA SER A 327 8.77 -16.45 14.08
C SER A 327 8.44 -15.31 13.14
N TYR A 328 7.75 -14.30 13.67
CA TYR A 328 7.49 -13.01 13.00
C TYR A 328 8.40 -11.90 13.55
N ASP A 329 9.37 -12.24 14.40
CA ASP A 329 10.28 -11.27 14.98
C ASP A 329 11.11 -10.58 13.89
N GLY A 330 11.21 -9.24 13.98
CA GLY A 330 11.89 -8.42 12.99
C GLY A 330 11.13 -8.21 11.67
N LEU A 331 9.88 -8.68 11.54
CA LEU A 331 9.02 -8.40 10.38
C LEU A 331 8.16 -7.15 10.55
N TYR A 332 7.96 -6.68 11.77
CA TYR A 332 7.16 -5.49 12.07
C TYR A 332 7.66 -4.78 13.33
N THR A 333 7.32 -3.51 13.43
CA THR A 333 7.56 -2.68 14.63
C THR A 333 6.49 -1.60 14.72
N ASP A 334 6.16 -1.18 15.94
CA ASP A 334 5.29 -0.03 16.23
C ASP A 334 6.08 1.20 16.73
N GLU A 335 7.40 1.11 16.74
CA GLU A 335 8.32 2.15 17.27
C GLU A 335 8.08 3.52 16.62
N TYR A 336 7.70 3.55 15.34
CA TYR A 336 7.60 4.77 14.56
C TYR A 336 6.20 5.39 14.52
N VAL A 337 5.19 4.72 15.12
CA VAL A 337 3.78 5.11 15.08
C VAL A 337 3.12 5.25 16.45
N LYS A 338 3.95 5.26 17.50
CA LYS A 338 3.55 5.54 18.89
C LYS A 338 3.52 7.03 19.18
#